data_c433dec20fccf9c1dc27a8020372f783
#
_entry.id   c433dec20fccf9c1dc27a8020372f783
#
_cell.length_a   1.000
_cell.length_b   1.000
_cell.length_c   1.000
_cell.angle_alpha   90.00
_cell.angle_beta   90.00
_cell.angle_gamma   90.00
#
_symmetry.space_group_name_H-M   'P 1'
#
loop_
_entity.id
_entity.type
_entity.pdbx_description
1 polymer ?
#
loop_
_entity_poly.entity_id
_entity_poly.type
_entity_poly.pdbx_seq_one_letter_code
_entity_poly.pdbx_strand_id
1 'polypeptide(L)' 'GGEADALRLVTFSIIIAMIALITSEYLTSKAKKNLEG' A
#
# COMPACT_ATOMS: atom_id res chain seq x y z
N GLY A 1 -12.16 24.85 -5.39
CA GLY A 1 -11.57 24.54 -6.44
C GLY A 1 -11.20 23.16 -6.87
N GLY A 2 -11.09 23.01 -8.18
CA GLY A 2 -10.75 21.73 -8.77
C GLY A 2 -9.34 21.27 -8.44
N GLU A 3 -8.46 22.20 -8.09
CA GLU A 3 -7.09 21.85 -7.79
C GLU A 3 -6.99 21.01 -6.51
N ALA A 4 -7.77 21.39 -5.51
CA ALA A 4 -7.75 20.65 -4.24
C ALA A 4 -8.28 19.25 -4.43
N ASP A 5 -9.29 19.08 -5.27
CA ASP A 5 -9.86 17.77 -5.53
C ASP A 5 -8.86 16.84 -6.22
N ALA A 6 -8.15 17.39 -7.20
CA ALA A 6 -7.16 16.60 -7.94
C ALA A 6 -6.02 16.15 -7.02
N LEU A 7 -5.55 17.06 -6.17
CA LEU A 7 -4.49 16.73 -5.24
C LEU A 7 -4.95 15.67 -4.25
N ARG A 8 -6.19 15.74 -3.83
CA ARG A 8 -6.74 14.78 -2.90
C ARG A 8 -6.77 13.38 -3.50
N LEU A 9 -7.20 13.30 -4.75
CA LEU A 9 -7.25 12.01 -5.45
C LEU A 9 -5.86 11.40 -5.54
N VAL A 10 -4.87 12.22 -5.90
CA VAL A 10 -3.49 11.74 -6.00
C VAL A 10 -2.99 11.26 -4.64
N THR A 11 -3.28 12.02 -3.60
CA THR A 11 -2.86 11.66 -2.24
C THR A 11 -3.47 10.32 -1.83
N PHE A 12 -4.75 10.14 -2.06
CA PHE A 12 -5.42 8.88 -1.73
C PHE A 12 -4.81 7.72 -2.51
N SER A 13 -4.51 7.94 -3.77
CA SER A 13 -3.90 6.91 -4.61
C SER A 13 -2.56 6.46 -4.04
N ILE A 14 -1.74 7.42 -3.64
CA ILE A 14 -0.43 7.13 -3.08
C ILE A 14 -0.56 6.34 -1.78
N ILE A 15 -1.47 6.77 -0.92
CA ILE A 15 -1.68 6.10 0.36
C ILE A 15 -2.11 4.66 0.14
N ILE A 16 -3.07 4.45 -0.76
CA ILE A 16 -3.56 3.10 -1.06
C ILE A 16 -2.44 2.23 -1.62
N ALA A 17 -1.63 2.79 -2.52
CA ALA A 17 -0.52 2.06 -3.11
C ALA A 17 0.50 1.66 -2.05
N MET A 18 0.80 2.56 -1.13
CA MET A 18 1.75 2.27 -0.06
C MET A 18 1.22 1.19 0.87
N ILE A 19 -0.05 1.29 1.24
CA ILE A 19 -0.67 0.29 2.11
C ILE A 19 -0.64 -1.08 1.43
N ALA A 20 -0.96 -1.11 0.14
CA ALA A 20 -0.95 -2.36 -0.62
C ALA A 20 0.44 -2.98 -0.64
N LEU A 21 1.47 -2.14 -0.85
CA LEU A 21 2.85 -2.62 -0.87
C LEU A 21 3.26 -3.18 0.48
N ILE A 22 2.99 -2.44 1.54
CA ILE A 22 3.37 -2.87 2.88
C ILE A 22 2.65 -4.17 3.25
N THR A 23 1.36 -4.23 2.95
CA THR A 23 0.58 -5.42 3.23
C THR A 23 1.10 -6.62 2.46
N SER A 24 1.42 -6.40 1.18
CA SER A 24 1.93 -7.47 0.33
C SER A 24 3.25 -8.01 0.86
N GLU A 25 4.15 -7.11 1.24
CA GLU A 25 5.45 -7.52 1.79
C GLU A 25 5.28 -8.25 3.12
N TYR A 26 4.38 -7.77 3.94
CA TYR A 26 4.12 -8.41 5.22
C TYR A 26 3.63 -9.84 5.04
N LEU A 27 2.67 -10.03 4.15
CA LEU A 27 2.13 -11.35 3.88
C LEU A 27 3.17 -12.28 3.29
N THR A 28 3.96 -11.76 2.35
CA THR A 28 5.00 -12.56 1.71
C THR A 28 6.05 -12.98 2.72
N SER A 29 6.45 -12.06 3.58
CA SER A 29 7.44 -12.35 4.61
C SER A 29 6.92 -13.40 5.59
N LYS A 30 5.67 -13.29 5.96
CA LYS A 30 5.05 -14.23 6.87
C LYS A 30 4.96 -15.62 6.26
N ALA A 31 4.58 -15.69 5.00
CA ALA A 31 4.49 -16.97 4.31
C ALA A 31 5.85 -17.62 4.18
N LYS A 32 6.87 -16.82 3.90
CA LYS A 32 8.22 -17.32 3.77
C LYS A 32 8.72 -17.89 5.10
N LYS A 33 8.43 -17.21 6.18
CA LYS A 33 8.83 -17.66 7.49
C LYS A 33 8.15 -18.96 7.86
N ASN A 34 6.89 -19.10 7.51
CA ASN A 34 6.13 -20.31 7.77
C ASN A 34 6.69 -21.49 7.01
N LEU A 35 7.10 -21.27 5.77
CA LEU A 35 7.64 -22.32 4.93
C LEU A 35 9.00 -22.80 5.42
N GLU A 36 9.79 -21.89 5.95
CA GLU A 36 11.13 -22.22 6.44
C GLU A 36 11.09 -22.85 7.82
N GLY A 37 10.14 -22.38 8.61
CA GLY A 37 10.00 -22.85 9.96
C GLY A 37 9.22 -24.12 10.08
#